data_9e6c5a1dba6c14c24c95615308f7c968
#
_entry.id   9e6c5a1dba6c14c24c95615308f7c968
#
_cell.length_a   1.000
_cell.length_b   1.000
_cell.length_c   1.000
_cell.angle_alpha   90.00
_cell.angle_beta   90.00
_cell.angle_gamma   90.00
#
_symmetry.space_group_name_H-M   'P 1'
#
loop_
_entity.id
_entity.type
_entity.pdbx_description
1 polymer ?
#
loop_
_entity_poly.entity_id
_entity_poly.type
_entity_poly.pdbx_seq_one_letter_code
_entity_poly.pdbx_strand_id
1 'polypeptide(L)'
;MTLNLKKAMMIALVLLVAVISVTVVAPWASSSKTHAGSIEQTENMTGDVLTLSGISAGTSATLSLLPGDICTPIAEQMAELSKYFLIILSALYLEKYLVTIAGIITFYFLIPLACILFCIYILTDGKKWREIAGKLALIGLIIFILVPVSSKLSALVYQSQQSRINNAVEEYNGLEIEGDEGGGIISELTTITNKTVDSVTNFLSSLVESLAVMIVASCLIPILVFILLAWIVKTIFAGT
;
A
#
# COMPACT_ATOMS: atom_id res chain seq x y z
N MET A 1 38.90 -28.65 -22.80
CA MET A 1 38.62 -27.67 -21.74
C MET A 1 38.22 -28.44 -20.49
N THR A 2 39.22 -28.86 -19.70
CA THR A 2 38.97 -29.68 -18.49
C THR A 2 38.40 -28.78 -17.39
N LEU A 3 37.15 -29.01 -17.04
CA LEU A 3 36.50 -28.33 -15.92
C LEU A 3 37.26 -28.78 -14.64
N ASN A 4 37.97 -27.87 -13.99
CA ASN A 4 38.59 -28.18 -12.72
C ASN A 4 37.51 -28.61 -11.74
N LEU A 5 37.72 -29.71 -11.01
CA LEU A 5 36.74 -30.27 -10.05
C LEU A 5 36.18 -29.20 -9.12
N LYS A 6 37.00 -28.21 -8.73
CA LYS A 6 36.56 -27.03 -7.93
C LYS A 6 35.56 -26.14 -8.65
N LYS A 7 35.73 -25.85 -9.97
CA LYS A 7 34.76 -25.06 -10.76
C LYS A 7 33.45 -25.82 -10.93
N ALA A 8 33.50 -27.13 -11.18
CA ALA A 8 32.33 -27.99 -11.29
C ALA A 8 31.51 -28.00 -9.98
N MET A 9 32.20 -28.15 -8.84
CA MET A 9 31.57 -28.11 -7.52
C MET A 9 30.92 -26.74 -7.23
N MET A 10 31.58 -25.63 -7.59
CA MET A 10 30.99 -24.28 -7.42
C MET A 10 29.74 -24.08 -8.30
N ILE A 11 29.80 -24.53 -9.56
CA ILE A 11 28.62 -24.45 -10.45
C ILE A 11 27.46 -25.28 -9.89
N ALA A 12 27.73 -26.50 -9.42
CA ALA A 12 26.71 -27.35 -8.82
C ALA A 12 26.09 -26.71 -7.58
N LEU A 13 26.89 -26.08 -6.73
CA LEU A 13 26.39 -25.36 -5.54
C LEU A 13 25.54 -24.15 -5.92
N VAL A 14 25.94 -23.35 -6.91
CA VAL A 14 25.16 -22.19 -7.37
C VAL A 14 23.83 -22.61 -8.01
N LEU A 15 23.83 -23.68 -8.81
CA LEU A 15 22.60 -24.25 -9.37
C LEU A 15 21.68 -24.80 -8.29
N LEU A 16 22.24 -25.44 -7.27
CA LEU A 16 21.47 -25.89 -6.11
C LEU A 16 20.80 -24.72 -5.40
N VAL A 17 21.51 -23.61 -5.19
CA VAL A 17 20.93 -22.36 -4.63
C VAL A 17 19.81 -21.82 -5.53
N ALA A 18 19.98 -21.81 -6.85
CA ALA A 18 18.94 -21.37 -7.78
C ALA A 18 17.70 -22.28 -7.70
N VAL A 19 17.87 -23.59 -7.63
CA VAL A 19 16.75 -24.54 -7.47
C VAL A 19 16.05 -24.33 -6.14
N ILE A 20 16.78 -24.21 -5.03
CA ILE A 20 16.18 -23.93 -3.71
C ILE A 20 15.45 -22.59 -3.73
N SER A 21 16.00 -21.56 -4.37
CA SER A 21 15.35 -20.26 -4.52
C SER A 21 13.96 -20.40 -5.16
N VAL A 22 13.85 -21.14 -6.26
CA VAL A 22 12.60 -21.29 -7.01
C VAL A 22 11.62 -22.27 -6.33
N THR A 23 12.13 -23.39 -5.76
CA THR A 23 11.24 -24.45 -5.25
C THR A 23 10.81 -24.26 -3.80
N VAL A 24 11.64 -23.62 -2.97
CA VAL A 24 11.41 -23.48 -1.53
C VAL A 24 11.20 -22.02 -1.14
N VAL A 25 12.15 -21.14 -1.50
CA VAL A 25 12.15 -19.76 -1.03
C VAL A 25 11.07 -18.93 -1.75
N ALA A 26 10.93 -19.10 -3.05
CA ALA A 26 9.94 -18.33 -3.81
C ALA A 26 8.49 -18.60 -3.38
N PRO A 27 7.99 -19.84 -3.21
CA PRO A 27 6.66 -20.10 -2.68
C PRO A 27 6.48 -19.58 -1.25
N TRP A 28 7.50 -19.67 -0.41
CA TRP A 28 7.47 -19.12 0.95
C TRP A 28 7.44 -17.59 0.93
N ALA A 29 8.29 -16.93 0.17
CA ALA A 29 8.41 -15.48 0.08
C ALA A 29 7.22 -14.81 -0.62
N SER A 30 6.50 -15.52 -1.50
CA SER A 30 5.28 -15.04 -2.16
C SER A 30 4.00 -15.44 -1.41
N SER A 31 4.11 -16.20 -0.32
CA SER A 31 2.95 -16.63 0.44
C SER A 31 2.35 -15.47 1.26
N SER A 32 1.04 -15.30 1.17
CA SER A 32 0.30 -14.36 2.03
C SER A 32 0.48 -14.64 3.52
N LYS A 33 0.73 -15.91 3.90
CA LYS A 33 1.02 -16.28 5.31
C LYS A 33 2.32 -15.66 5.83
N THR A 34 3.34 -15.55 4.99
CA THR A 34 4.64 -14.95 5.35
C THR A 34 4.51 -13.45 5.61
N HIS A 35 3.56 -12.80 4.94
CA HIS A 35 3.28 -11.37 5.06
C HIS A 35 1.97 -11.09 5.80
N ALA A 36 1.43 -12.06 6.55
CA ALA A 36 0.12 -11.98 7.19
C ALA A 36 -0.07 -10.69 8.00
N GLY A 37 0.91 -10.32 8.83
CA GLY A 37 0.82 -9.10 9.63
C GLY A 37 0.76 -7.80 8.80
N SER A 38 1.47 -7.71 7.67
CA SER A 38 1.39 -6.55 6.78
C SER A 38 0.08 -6.53 6.01
N ILE A 39 -0.41 -7.69 5.59
CA ILE A 39 -1.67 -7.83 4.86
C ILE A 39 -2.84 -7.49 5.76
N GLU A 40 -2.88 -8.01 6.99
CA GLU A 40 -3.92 -7.73 7.99
C GLU A 40 -4.01 -6.22 8.31
N GLN A 41 -2.87 -5.57 8.49
CA GLN A 41 -2.84 -4.11 8.70
C GLN A 41 -3.40 -3.35 7.51
N THR A 42 -3.04 -3.74 6.29
CA THR A 42 -3.58 -3.12 5.07
C THR A 42 -5.08 -3.41 4.90
N GLU A 43 -5.56 -4.57 5.34
CA GLU A 43 -7.00 -4.92 5.35
C GLU A 43 -7.79 -4.06 6.32
N ASN A 44 -7.26 -3.79 7.52
CA ASN A 44 -7.88 -2.87 8.49
C ASN A 44 -7.97 -1.45 7.91
N MET A 45 -6.87 -0.94 7.35
CA MET A 45 -6.88 0.37 6.65
C MET A 45 -7.91 0.39 5.50
N THR A 46 -8.01 -0.70 4.74
CA THR A 46 -8.98 -0.85 3.64
C THR A 46 -10.43 -0.75 4.16
N GLY A 47 -10.72 -1.40 5.29
CA GLY A 47 -12.02 -1.34 5.95
C GLY A 47 -12.42 0.07 6.34
N ASP A 48 -11.52 0.81 6.97
CA ASP A 48 -11.77 2.18 7.42
C ASP A 48 -11.92 3.15 6.24
N VAL A 49 -11.08 3.01 5.20
CA VAL A 49 -11.22 3.81 3.96
C VAL A 49 -12.55 3.55 3.28
N LEU A 50 -12.99 2.29 3.22
CA LEU A 50 -14.28 1.93 2.63
C LEU A 50 -15.44 2.53 3.44
N THR A 51 -15.36 2.48 4.77
CA THR A 51 -16.34 3.06 5.68
C THR A 51 -16.43 4.58 5.47
N LEU A 52 -15.30 5.30 5.49
CA LEU A 52 -15.28 6.75 5.28
C LEU A 52 -15.75 7.15 3.88
N SER A 53 -15.43 6.37 2.85
CA SER A 53 -15.95 6.57 1.50
C SER A 53 -17.47 6.42 1.46
N GLY A 54 -18.01 5.39 2.11
CA GLY A 54 -19.45 5.15 2.21
C GLY A 54 -20.19 6.24 2.96
N ILE A 55 -19.64 6.65 4.10
CA ILE A 55 -20.15 7.76 4.92
C ILE A 55 -20.17 9.06 4.10
N SER A 56 -19.07 9.39 3.42
CA SER A 56 -18.98 10.61 2.59
C SER A 56 -19.99 10.59 1.44
N ALA A 57 -20.13 9.47 0.75
CA ALA A 57 -21.09 9.32 -0.34
C ALA A 57 -22.55 9.38 0.16
N GLY A 58 -22.84 8.70 1.27
CA GLY A 58 -24.16 8.70 1.90
C GLY A 58 -24.57 10.09 2.37
N THR A 59 -23.68 10.79 3.07
CA THR A 59 -23.92 12.17 3.51
C THR A 59 -24.12 13.10 2.32
N SER A 60 -23.32 12.99 1.25
CA SER A 60 -23.50 13.76 0.02
C SER A 60 -24.88 13.54 -0.59
N ALA A 61 -25.31 12.28 -0.71
CA ALA A 61 -26.62 11.93 -1.25
C ALA A 61 -27.75 12.54 -0.41
N THR A 62 -27.68 12.43 0.92
CA THR A 62 -28.67 12.97 1.85
C THR A 62 -28.75 14.50 1.75
N LEU A 63 -27.60 15.19 1.76
CA LEU A 63 -27.54 16.65 1.64
C LEU A 63 -28.07 17.14 0.28
N SER A 64 -27.90 16.37 -0.79
CA SER A 64 -28.42 16.70 -2.12
C SER A 64 -29.94 16.63 -2.22
N LEU A 65 -30.60 15.93 -1.30
CA LEU A 65 -32.09 15.85 -1.25
C LEU A 65 -32.72 17.03 -0.51
N LEU A 66 -31.91 17.84 0.18
CA LEU A 66 -32.42 18.96 0.96
C LEU A 66 -32.67 20.17 0.05
N PRO A 67 -33.83 20.84 0.22
CA PRO A 67 -34.13 22.08 -0.51
C PRO A 67 -33.28 23.24 0.04
N GLY A 68 -32.46 23.84 -0.80
CA GLY A 68 -31.70 25.06 -0.47
C GLY A 68 -30.28 25.07 -1.08
N ASP A 69 -29.80 26.25 -1.45
CA ASP A 69 -28.52 26.46 -2.10
C ASP A 69 -27.30 26.25 -1.14
N ILE A 70 -27.54 26.24 0.18
CA ILE A 70 -26.46 26.16 1.19
C ILE A 70 -25.89 24.75 1.29
N CYS A 71 -26.69 23.71 1.13
CA CYS A 71 -26.26 22.32 1.27
C CYS A 71 -25.56 21.78 0.02
N THR A 72 -25.82 22.37 -1.14
CA THR A 72 -25.24 21.91 -2.42
C THR A 72 -23.70 21.92 -2.44
N PRO A 73 -23.00 23.01 -2.03
CA PRO A 73 -21.55 23.02 -2.02
C PRO A 73 -20.94 21.99 -1.05
N ILE A 74 -21.61 21.75 0.09
CA ILE A 74 -21.16 20.76 1.08
C ILE A 74 -21.36 19.36 0.52
N ALA A 75 -22.49 19.08 -0.10
CA ALA A 75 -22.78 17.81 -0.75
C ALA A 75 -21.76 17.48 -1.86
N GLU A 76 -21.39 18.47 -2.68
CA GLU A 76 -20.35 18.32 -3.70
C GLU A 76 -18.99 18.00 -3.10
N GLN A 77 -18.57 18.68 -2.03
CA GLN A 77 -17.32 18.40 -1.33
C GLN A 77 -17.31 16.99 -0.72
N MET A 78 -18.41 16.55 -0.13
CA MET A 78 -18.55 15.19 0.40
C MET A 78 -18.43 14.14 -0.72
N ALA A 79 -19.03 14.38 -1.89
CA ALA A 79 -18.90 13.51 -3.05
C ALA A 79 -17.46 13.46 -3.57
N GLU A 80 -16.74 14.57 -3.55
CA GLU A 80 -15.32 14.61 -3.92
C GLU A 80 -14.45 13.85 -2.93
N LEU A 81 -14.68 13.99 -1.63
CA LEU A 81 -13.97 13.22 -0.60
C LEU A 81 -14.15 11.72 -0.80
N SER A 82 -15.38 11.26 -1.09
CA SER A 82 -15.63 9.85 -1.40
C SER A 82 -14.78 9.36 -2.58
N LYS A 83 -14.60 10.15 -3.64
CA LYS A 83 -13.73 9.79 -4.77
C LYS A 83 -12.26 9.68 -4.34
N TYR A 84 -11.77 10.58 -3.49
CA TYR A 84 -10.39 10.50 -2.99
C TYR A 84 -10.19 9.27 -2.10
N PHE A 85 -11.15 8.90 -1.26
CA PHE A 85 -11.09 7.65 -0.51
C PHE A 85 -11.04 6.43 -1.41
N LEU A 86 -11.78 6.40 -2.54
CA LEU A 86 -11.70 5.30 -3.52
C LEU A 86 -10.33 5.23 -4.22
N ILE A 87 -9.67 6.36 -4.45
CA ILE A 87 -8.29 6.38 -4.97
C ILE A 87 -7.32 5.77 -3.94
N ILE A 88 -7.45 6.14 -2.67
CA ILE A 88 -6.66 5.57 -1.58
C ILE A 88 -6.91 4.06 -1.47
N LEU A 89 -8.16 3.64 -1.57
CA LEU A 89 -8.54 2.22 -1.58
C LEU A 89 -7.81 1.45 -2.68
N SER A 90 -7.75 2.03 -3.87
CA SER A 90 -7.01 1.44 -5.00
C SER A 90 -5.51 1.35 -4.73
N ALA A 91 -4.93 2.36 -4.07
CA ALA A 91 -3.52 2.36 -3.68
C ALA A 91 -3.21 1.27 -2.62
N LEU A 92 -4.09 1.06 -1.65
CA LEU A 92 -3.97 0.01 -0.64
C LEU A 92 -4.02 -1.39 -1.26
N TYR A 93 -4.93 -1.63 -2.21
CA TYR A 93 -4.96 -2.89 -2.96
C TYR A 93 -3.67 -3.09 -3.76
N LEU A 94 -3.17 -2.04 -4.41
CA LEU A 94 -1.90 -2.11 -5.13
C LEU A 94 -0.75 -2.47 -4.18
N GLU A 95 -0.67 -1.84 -3.00
CA GLU A 95 0.34 -2.13 -1.98
C GLU A 95 0.27 -3.59 -1.52
N LYS A 96 -0.92 -4.10 -1.24
CA LYS A 96 -1.16 -5.50 -0.86
C LYS A 96 -0.60 -6.49 -1.91
N TYR A 97 -0.83 -6.22 -3.18
CA TYR A 97 -0.31 -7.06 -4.27
C TYR A 97 1.20 -6.90 -4.47
N LEU A 98 1.73 -5.70 -4.30
CA LEU A 98 3.18 -5.44 -4.45
C LEU A 98 4.01 -6.24 -3.46
N VAL A 99 3.57 -6.43 -2.23
CA VAL A 99 4.26 -7.25 -1.23
C VAL A 99 4.44 -8.68 -1.73
N THR A 100 3.40 -9.29 -2.29
CA THR A 100 3.45 -10.64 -2.87
C THR A 100 4.30 -10.69 -4.14
N ILE A 101 4.11 -9.73 -5.04
CA ILE A 101 4.83 -9.64 -6.32
C ILE A 101 6.33 -9.44 -6.10
N ALA A 102 6.73 -8.68 -5.09
CA ALA A 102 8.14 -8.47 -4.75
C ALA A 102 8.85 -9.79 -4.44
N GLY A 103 8.20 -10.70 -3.71
CA GLY A 103 8.71 -12.05 -3.46
C GLY A 103 8.86 -12.86 -4.75
N ILE A 104 7.86 -12.82 -5.62
CA ILE A 104 7.89 -13.51 -6.93
C ILE A 104 9.03 -12.96 -7.79
N ILE A 105 9.11 -11.67 -8.00
CA ILE A 105 10.15 -11.05 -8.84
C ILE A 105 11.54 -11.39 -8.31
N THR A 106 11.75 -11.31 -7.00
CA THR A 106 13.05 -11.58 -6.41
C THR A 106 13.48 -13.04 -6.58
N PHE A 107 12.66 -13.99 -6.14
CA PHE A 107 13.09 -15.38 -5.99
C PHE A 107 12.81 -16.27 -7.21
N TYR A 108 11.83 -15.91 -8.07
CA TYR A 108 11.62 -16.62 -9.34
C TYR A 108 12.47 -16.06 -10.49
N PHE A 109 12.83 -14.76 -10.45
CA PHE A 109 13.52 -14.13 -11.58
C PHE A 109 14.90 -13.60 -11.23
N LEU A 110 15.04 -12.67 -10.25
CA LEU A 110 16.31 -11.99 -10.02
C LEU A 110 17.40 -12.93 -9.47
N ILE A 111 17.07 -13.74 -8.49
CA ILE A 111 18.05 -14.65 -7.88
C ILE A 111 18.48 -15.75 -8.85
N PRO A 112 17.60 -16.49 -9.56
CA PRO A 112 18.02 -17.45 -10.57
C PRO A 112 18.82 -16.82 -11.70
N LEU A 113 18.43 -15.63 -12.18
CA LEU A 113 19.19 -14.91 -13.20
C LEU A 113 20.59 -14.52 -12.71
N ALA A 114 20.71 -14.05 -11.46
CA ALA A 114 22.01 -13.79 -10.83
C ALA A 114 22.87 -15.07 -10.73
N CYS A 115 22.27 -16.21 -10.39
CA CYS A 115 22.95 -17.50 -10.35
C CYS A 115 23.45 -17.93 -11.74
N ILE A 116 22.65 -17.74 -12.80
CA ILE A 116 23.05 -18.03 -14.18
C ILE A 116 24.26 -17.16 -14.58
N LEU A 117 24.19 -15.85 -14.32
CA LEU A 117 25.29 -14.92 -14.60
C LEU A 117 26.55 -15.29 -13.81
N PHE A 118 26.41 -15.79 -12.59
CA PHE A 118 27.51 -16.25 -11.77
C PHE A 118 28.12 -17.57 -12.33
N CYS A 119 27.31 -18.47 -12.88
CA CYS A 119 27.82 -19.66 -13.59
C CYS A 119 28.61 -19.27 -14.86
N ILE A 120 28.14 -18.27 -15.61
CA ILE A 120 28.84 -17.73 -16.77
C ILE A 120 30.22 -17.17 -16.33
N TYR A 121 30.26 -16.46 -15.21
CA TYR A 121 31.50 -15.98 -14.62
C TYR A 121 32.49 -17.12 -14.35
N ILE A 122 32.05 -18.22 -13.72
CA ILE A 122 32.93 -19.39 -13.41
C ILE A 122 33.49 -20.02 -14.69
N LEU A 123 32.74 -20.02 -15.79
CA LEU A 123 33.14 -20.58 -17.06
C LEU A 123 34.08 -19.67 -17.84
N THR A 124 33.83 -18.35 -17.83
CA THR A 124 34.52 -17.34 -18.65
C THR A 124 35.66 -16.61 -17.92
N ASP A 125 35.72 -16.76 -16.58
CA ASP A 125 36.61 -16.00 -15.67
C ASP A 125 36.50 -14.47 -15.84
N GLY A 126 35.39 -13.98 -16.40
CA GLY A 126 35.10 -12.56 -16.70
C GLY A 126 34.62 -11.78 -15.48
N LYS A 127 35.49 -10.99 -14.84
CA LYS A 127 35.16 -10.19 -13.62
C LYS A 127 33.87 -9.39 -13.72
N LYS A 128 33.52 -8.87 -14.91
CA LYS A 128 32.27 -8.11 -15.16
C LYS A 128 31.01 -8.93 -14.83
N TRP A 129 30.98 -10.21 -15.18
CA TRP A 129 29.84 -11.09 -14.93
C TRP A 129 29.58 -11.31 -13.44
N ARG A 130 30.65 -11.42 -12.65
CA ARG A 130 30.58 -11.54 -11.19
C ARG A 130 29.97 -10.27 -10.57
N GLU A 131 30.40 -9.10 -11.03
CA GLU A 131 29.90 -7.82 -10.52
C GLU A 131 28.42 -7.64 -10.84
N ILE A 132 28.02 -7.94 -12.08
CA ILE A 132 26.60 -7.86 -12.49
C ILE A 132 25.75 -8.85 -11.69
N ALA A 133 26.19 -10.10 -11.53
CA ALA A 133 25.49 -11.11 -10.76
C ALA A 133 25.31 -10.70 -9.29
N GLY A 134 26.36 -10.17 -8.67
CA GLY A 134 26.31 -9.67 -7.30
C GLY A 134 25.36 -8.48 -7.13
N LYS A 135 25.42 -7.51 -8.06
CA LYS A 135 24.52 -6.35 -8.07
C LYS A 135 23.07 -6.78 -8.24
N LEU A 136 22.80 -7.72 -9.14
CA LEU A 136 21.45 -8.22 -9.38
C LEU A 136 20.87 -8.95 -8.16
N ALA A 137 21.66 -9.80 -7.51
CA ALA A 137 21.27 -10.49 -6.29
C ALA A 137 20.99 -9.51 -5.14
N LEU A 138 21.84 -8.48 -4.99
CA LEU A 138 21.68 -7.44 -3.97
C LEU A 138 20.41 -6.63 -4.21
N ILE A 139 20.12 -6.23 -5.45
CA ILE A 139 18.90 -5.50 -5.80
C ILE A 139 17.66 -6.35 -5.50
N GLY A 140 17.66 -7.63 -5.86
CA GLY A 140 16.56 -8.53 -5.53
C GLY A 140 16.31 -8.59 -4.02
N LEU A 141 17.34 -8.72 -3.23
CA LEU A 141 17.25 -8.75 -1.77
C LEU A 141 16.69 -7.42 -1.20
N ILE A 142 17.17 -6.29 -1.73
CA ILE A 142 16.69 -4.97 -1.32
C ILE A 142 15.20 -4.81 -1.63
N ILE A 143 14.74 -5.17 -2.83
CA ILE A 143 13.32 -5.13 -3.21
C ILE A 143 12.50 -5.97 -2.24
N PHE A 144 12.92 -7.19 -1.96
CA PHE A 144 12.21 -8.12 -1.08
C PHE A 144 12.06 -7.60 0.35
N ILE A 145 13.06 -6.89 0.87
CA ILE A 145 13.03 -6.32 2.23
C ILE A 145 12.27 -4.99 2.24
N LEU A 146 12.50 -4.12 1.27
CA LEU A 146 12.03 -2.74 1.28
C LEU A 146 10.51 -2.64 1.13
N VAL A 147 9.91 -3.51 0.33
CA VAL A 147 8.45 -3.50 0.11
C VAL A 147 7.67 -3.83 1.40
N PRO A 148 7.95 -4.91 2.14
CA PRO A 148 7.29 -5.16 3.43
C PRO A 148 7.61 -4.08 4.50
N VAL A 149 8.79 -3.48 4.46
CA VAL A 149 9.15 -2.38 5.36
C VAL A 149 8.31 -1.14 5.07
N SER A 150 8.06 -0.84 3.79
CA SER A 150 7.16 0.24 3.38
C SER A 150 5.76 0.05 3.97
N SER A 151 5.18 -1.13 3.80
CA SER A 151 3.85 -1.44 4.32
C SER A 151 3.77 -1.32 5.85
N LYS A 152 4.79 -1.79 6.57
CA LYS A 152 4.85 -1.61 8.03
C LYS A 152 4.96 -0.14 8.44
N LEU A 153 5.73 0.66 7.71
CA LEU A 153 5.86 2.09 7.99
C LEU A 153 4.55 2.82 7.76
N SER A 154 3.86 2.51 6.66
CA SER A 154 2.51 3.00 6.37
C SER A 154 1.54 2.69 7.52
N ALA A 155 1.55 1.45 7.99
CA ALA A 155 0.71 1.00 9.09
C ALA A 155 1.02 1.69 10.42
N LEU A 156 2.30 1.96 10.73
CA LEU A 156 2.69 2.68 11.95
C LEU A 156 2.17 4.13 11.93
N VAL A 157 2.29 4.81 10.80
CA VAL A 157 1.76 6.19 10.65
C VAL A 157 0.25 6.18 10.78
N TYR A 158 -0.42 5.25 10.13
CA TYR A 158 -1.87 5.08 10.24
C TYR A 158 -2.32 4.85 11.69
N GLN A 159 -1.72 3.88 12.39
CA GLN A 159 -2.06 3.57 13.78
C GLN A 159 -1.82 4.76 14.73
N SER A 160 -0.78 5.56 14.51
CA SER A 160 -0.51 6.75 15.32
C SER A 160 -1.60 7.83 15.19
N GLN A 161 -2.40 7.78 14.14
CA GLN A 161 -3.44 8.76 13.83
C GLN A 161 -4.86 8.15 13.80
N GLN A 162 -5.02 6.91 14.27
CA GLN A 162 -6.31 6.20 14.22
C GLN A 162 -7.41 6.90 15.02
N SER A 163 -7.04 7.64 16.07
CA SER A 163 -8.01 8.45 16.82
C SER A 163 -8.73 9.49 15.95
N ARG A 164 -8.07 10.07 14.96
CA ARG A 164 -8.68 11.05 14.03
C ARG A 164 -9.73 10.39 13.14
N ILE A 165 -9.46 9.19 12.70
CA ILE A 165 -10.37 8.38 11.87
C ILE A 165 -11.60 7.98 12.68
N ASN A 166 -11.39 7.52 13.92
CA ASN A 166 -12.48 7.18 14.82
C ASN A 166 -13.35 8.39 15.14
N ASN A 167 -12.74 9.56 15.36
CA ASN A 167 -13.48 10.80 15.60
C ASN A 167 -14.43 11.15 14.43
N ALA A 168 -13.99 10.97 13.18
CA ALA A 168 -14.84 11.21 12.02
C ALA A 168 -16.04 10.25 11.97
N VAL A 169 -15.85 9.00 12.38
CA VAL A 169 -16.95 8.01 12.48
C VAL A 169 -17.89 8.34 13.64
N GLU A 170 -17.34 8.75 14.80
CA GLU A 170 -18.15 9.17 15.96
C GLU A 170 -18.96 10.43 15.66
N GLU A 171 -18.38 11.42 14.98
CA GLU A 171 -19.09 12.62 14.55
C GLU A 171 -20.22 12.29 13.57
N TYR A 172 -20.00 11.36 12.64
CA TYR A 172 -21.06 10.86 11.75
C TYR A 172 -22.21 10.23 12.54
N ASN A 173 -21.90 9.36 13.50
CA ASN A 173 -22.90 8.73 14.34
C ASN A 173 -23.65 9.77 15.21
N GLY A 174 -22.97 10.84 15.61
CA GLY A 174 -23.54 11.95 16.37
C GLY A 174 -24.44 12.86 15.54
N LEU A 175 -24.40 12.78 14.20
CA LEU A 175 -25.31 13.51 13.33
C LEU A 175 -26.74 12.91 13.30
N GLU A 176 -27.01 11.85 14.09
CA GLU A 176 -28.30 11.15 14.13
C GLU A 176 -28.86 10.80 12.74
N ILE A 177 -27.92 10.46 11.81
CA ILE A 177 -28.26 10.01 10.46
C ILE A 177 -28.73 8.54 10.49
N GLU A 178 -29.03 7.99 11.65
CA GLU A 178 -29.65 6.68 11.75
C GLU A 178 -31.04 6.71 11.17
N GLY A 179 -31.15 6.21 9.96
CA GLY A 179 -32.42 5.86 9.35
C GLY A 179 -33.02 4.66 10.06
N ASP A 180 -33.69 4.89 11.17
CA ASP A 180 -34.74 3.97 11.60
C ASP A 180 -35.99 4.25 10.75
N GLU A 181 -36.59 3.17 10.30
CA GLU A 181 -37.74 3.04 9.41
C GLU A 181 -38.63 4.31 9.24
N GLY A 182 -38.36 5.09 8.20
CA GLY A 182 -39.41 5.90 7.60
C GLY A 182 -39.52 7.36 7.95
N GLY A 183 -38.49 8.09 8.38
CA GLY A 183 -38.68 9.53 8.53
C GLY A 183 -37.63 10.41 9.21
N GLY A 184 -36.52 9.85 9.69
CA GLY A 184 -35.66 10.55 10.65
C GLY A 184 -35.03 11.86 10.15
N ILE A 185 -34.23 11.82 9.08
CA ILE A 185 -33.45 12.99 8.68
C ILE A 185 -34.27 14.04 7.95
N ILE A 186 -35.22 13.63 7.12
CA ILE A 186 -36.02 14.57 6.28
C ILE A 186 -36.96 15.40 7.12
N SER A 187 -37.41 14.90 8.27
CA SER A 187 -38.37 15.65 9.11
C SER A 187 -37.68 16.66 10.04
N GLU A 188 -36.45 16.42 10.50
CA GLU A 188 -35.73 17.38 11.35
C GLU A 188 -34.89 18.37 10.54
N LEU A 189 -34.37 18.00 9.38
CA LEU A 189 -33.59 18.86 8.49
C LEU A 189 -34.48 19.88 7.69
N THR A 190 -35.77 19.79 7.75
CA THR A 190 -36.66 20.88 7.21
C THR A 190 -36.49 22.19 7.96
N THR A 191 -35.91 22.22 9.15
CA THR A 191 -35.42 23.39 9.83
C THR A 191 -33.91 23.38 9.90
N ILE A 192 -33.22 23.83 8.82
CA ILE A 192 -31.78 24.07 8.81
C ILE A 192 -31.47 25.10 9.90
N THR A 193 -31.06 24.61 11.07
CA THR A 193 -30.60 25.44 12.15
C THR A 193 -29.08 25.66 11.96
N ASN A 194 -28.55 26.81 12.35
CA ASN A 194 -27.11 27.10 12.34
C ASN A 194 -26.29 25.96 13.00
N LYS A 195 -26.84 25.28 14.01
CA LYS A 195 -26.23 24.12 14.66
C LYS A 195 -26.01 22.94 13.72
N THR A 196 -26.91 22.66 12.80
CA THR A 196 -26.79 21.56 11.83
C THR A 196 -25.69 21.85 10.82
N VAL A 197 -25.60 23.12 10.36
CA VAL A 197 -24.51 23.55 9.45
C VAL A 197 -23.16 23.44 10.14
N ASP A 198 -23.04 23.86 11.40
CA ASP A 198 -21.83 23.78 12.19
C ASP A 198 -21.40 22.31 12.41
N SER A 199 -22.35 21.43 12.74
CA SER A 199 -22.07 19.99 12.93
C SER A 199 -21.59 19.33 11.64
N VAL A 200 -22.24 19.59 10.50
CA VAL A 200 -21.83 19.06 9.20
C VAL A 200 -20.47 19.63 8.77
N THR A 201 -20.19 20.89 9.08
CA THR A 201 -18.89 21.53 8.77
C THR A 201 -17.77 20.92 9.61
N ASN A 202 -18.00 20.65 10.90
CA ASN A 202 -17.04 19.97 11.77
C ASN A 202 -16.75 18.56 11.25
N PHE A 203 -17.80 17.81 10.94
CA PHE A 203 -17.68 16.48 10.35
C PHE A 203 -16.90 16.50 9.02
N LEU A 204 -17.15 17.46 8.14
CA LEU A 204 -16.37 17.64 6.92
C LEU A 204 -14.89 17.87 7.22
N SER A 205 -14.57 18.68 8.25
CA SER A 205 -13.21 18.92 8.69
C SER A 205 -12.52 17.64 9.16
N SER A 206 -13.20 16.83 9.96
CA SER A 206 -12.69 15.54 10.46
C SER A 206 -12.48 14.53 9.34
N LEU A 207 -13.34 14.53 8.31
CA LEU A 207 -13.14 13.72 7.11
C LEU A 207 -11.89 14.16 6.32
N VAL A 208 -11.67 15.48 6.17
CA VAL A 208 -10.48 16.01 5.49
C VAL A 208 -9.20 15.66 6.25
N GLU A 209 -9.22 15.74 7.59
CA GLU A 209 -8.07 15.31 8.41
C GLU A 209 -7.80 13.81 8.25
N SER A 210 -8.83 12.98 8.27
CA SER A 210 -8.72 11.53 8.06
C SER A 210 -8.18 11.22 6.65
N LEU A 211 -8.66 11.93 5.64
CA LEU A 211 -8.17 11.82 4.26
C LEU A 211 -6.67 12.15 4.18
N ALA A 212 -6.23 13.22 4.82
CA ALA A 212 -4.83 13.64 4.83
C ALA A 212 -3.92 12.54 5.43
N VAL A 213 -4.32 11.95 6.56
CA VAL A 213 -3.61 10.82 7.19
C VAL A 213 -3.51 9.64 6.23
N MET A 214 -4.63 9.29 5.60
CA MET A 214 -4.68 8.14 4.69
C MET A 214 -3.87 8.36 3.41
N ILE A 215 -3.85 9.58 2.84
CA ILE A 215 -2.99 9.91 1.70
C ILE A 215 -1.51 9.76 2.08
N VAL A 216 -1.12 10.26 3.25
CA VAL A 216 0.28 10.13 3.71
C VAL A 216 0.64 8.66 3.89
N ALA A 217 -0.17 7.89 4.60
CA ALA A 217 0.11 6.50 4.89
C ALA A 217 0.10 5.62 3.62
N SER A 218 -0.91 5.78 2.74
CA SER A 218 -1.14 4.85 1.62
C SER A 218 -0.50 5.28 0.30
N CYS A 219 -0.15 6.55 0.15
CA CYS A 219 0.42 7.08 -1.10
C CYS A 219 1.81 7.66 -0.91
N LEU A 220 1.99 8.59 0.03
CA LEU A 220 3.26 9.31 0.18
C LEU A 220 4.39 8.39 0.62
N ILE A 221 4.16 7.58 1.65
CA ILE A 221 5.19 6.67 2.20
C ILE A 221 5.64 5.64 1.15
N PRO A 222 4.76 4.88 0.47
CA PRO A 222 5.17 3.97 -0.60
C PRO A 222 5.93 4.67 -1.72
N ILE A 223 5.49 5.86 -2.15
CA ILE A 223 6.18 6.63 -3.20
C ILE A 223 7.60 6.99 -2.77
N LEU A 224 7.80 7.49 -1.55
CA LEU A 224 9.14 7.82 -1.01
C LEU A 224 10.04 6.58 -0.96
N VAL A 225 9.50 5.44 -0.56
CA VAL A 225 10.23 4.17 -0.53
C VAL A 225 10.62 3.72 -1.94
N PHE A 226 9.74 3.88 -2.94
CA PHE A 226 10.09 3.58 -4.34
C PHE A 226 11.15 4.53 -4.90
N ILE A 227 11.09 5.82 -4.57
CA ILE A 227 12.13 6.79 -4.95
C ILE A 227 13.48 6.40 -4.33
N LEU A 228 13.48 6.02 -3.04
CA LEU A 228 14.66 5.53 -2.35
C LEU A 228 15.22 4.26 -3.02
N LEU A 229 14.36 3.31 -3.36
CA LEU A 229 14.74 2.09 -4.09
C LEU A 229 15.39 2.44 -5.43
N ALA A 230 14.77 3.30 -6.22
CA ALA A 230 15.30 3.73 -7.51
C ALA A 230 16.65 4.41 -7.36
N TRP A 231 16.83 5.23 -6.32
CA TRP A 231 18.11 5.88 -6.01
C TRP A 231 19.19 4.85 -5.62
N ILE A 232 18.87 3.87 -4.77
CA ILE A 232 19.77 2.78 -4.38
C ILE A 232 20.21 1.99 -5.62
N VAL A 233 19.24 1.57 -6.46
CA VAL A 233 19.55 0.82 -7.69
C VAL A 233 20.48 1.64 -8.60
N LYS A 234 20.17 2.91 -8.82
CA LYS A 234 21.01 3.81 -9.62
C LYS A 234 22.43 3.91 -9.04
N THR A 235 22.58 4.03 -7.73
CA THR A 235 23.88 4.16 -7.06
C THR A 235 24.71 2.87 -7.20
N ILE A 236 24.07 1.68 -7.07
CA ILE A 236 24.71 0.38 -7.26
C ILE A 236 25.28 0.24 -8.69
N PHE A 237 24.54 0.74 -9.69
CA PHE A 237 25.01 0.67 -11.09
C PHE A 237 25.97 1.78 -11.47
N ALA A 238 25.88 2.98 -10.88
CA ALA A 238 26.77 4.11 -11.18
C ALA A 238 28.20 3.93 -10.63
N GLY A 239 28.40 3.07 -9.62
CA GLY A 239 29.73 2.77 -9.04
C GLY A 239 30.58 1.81 -9.88
N THR A 240 30.30 1.69 -11.17
CA THR A 240 31.09 0.92 -12.17
C THR A 240 31.71 1.86 -13.16
#